data_93dbcb1129443b122a9ef8f5bdd60e3a
#
_entry.id   93dbcb1129443b122a9ef8f5bdd60e3a
#
_cell.length_a   1.000
_cell.length_b   1.000
_cell.length_c   1.000
_cell.angle_alpha   90.00
_cell.angle_beta   90.00
_cell.angle_gamma   90.00
#
_symmetry.space_group_name_H-M   'P 1'
#
loop_
_entity.id
_entity.type
_entity.pdbx_description
1 polymer ?
#
loop_
_entity_poly.entity_id
_entity_poly.type
_entity_poly.pdbx_seq_one_letter_code
_entity_poly.pdbx_strand_id
1 'polypeptide(L)'
;MNTDIIFNFLKDIAANNNREWFAEHKGEYLQAREEFEKGMERAIVRIGLFDASVAGLEVKDCMYRFNRDTRFSPDKSPYKRHFGVFINAHGKKSLRGGYYIHLEPGNSLLAAGTYWLPTNILTACRNEIMGNIDDWRRIVEKKSFVSLFGKPGEGRWGDEKGFGMEHLKTCPSGFQRDYEFVSYLRMKDYCCWRSVPDGFFEGDGWLDEMASVMKEAKPMMDFMNDVIDDYE
;
A
#
# COMPACT_ATOMS: atom_id res chain seq x y z
N MET A 1 14.87 1.68 -14.31
CA MET A 1 14.51 0.36 -13.74
C MET A 1 14.34 -0.60 -14.91
N ASN A 2 15.05 -1.71 -14.89
CA ASN A 2 14.85 -2.77 -15.89
C ASN A 2 13.86 -3.81 -15.34
N THR A 3 12.63 -3.75 -15.83
CA THR A 3 11.53 -4.60 -15.36
C THR A 3 11.70 -6.07 -15.74
N ASP A 4 12.34 -6.36 -16.87
CA ASP A 4 12.60 -7.74 -17.31
C ASP A 4 13.48 -8.49 -16.31
N ILE A 5 14.56 -7.85 -15.84
CA ILE A 5 15.46 -8.43 -14.82
C ILE A 5 14.66 -8.73 -13.53
N ILE A 6 13.82 -7.80 -13.10
CA ILE A 6 13.00 -7.96 -11.89
C ILE A 6 11.99 -9.08 -12.06
N PHE A 7 11.18 -9.05 -13.11
CA PHE A 7 10.10 -10.01 -13.29
C PHE A 7 10.59 -11.41 -13.63
N ASN A 8 11.68 -11.56 -14.37
CA ASN A 8 12.29 -12.88 -14.62
C ASN A 8 12.73 -13.52 -13.31
N PHE A 9 13.51 -12.79 -12.49
CA PHE A 9 13.91 -13.30 -11.17
C PHE A 9 12.69 -13.65 -10.29
N LEU A 10 11.65 -12.80 -10.25
CA LEU A 10 10.45 -13.07 -9.43
C LEU A 10 9.65 -14.28 -9.93
N LYS A 11 9.61 -14.55 -11.24
CA LYS A 11 9.01 -15.77 -11.81
C LYS A 11 9.82 -17.00 -11.43
N ASP A 12 11.14 -16.91 -11.52
CA ASP A 12 12.03 -18.03 -11.23
C ASP A 12 11.99 -18.41 -9.74
N ILE A 13 12.05 -17.43 -8.83
CA ILE A 13 11.90 -17.71 -7.38
C ILE A 13 10.49 -18.20 -7.04
N ALA A 14 9.44 -17.80 -7.74
CA ALA A 14 8.10 -18.32 -7.52
C ALA A 14 8.01 -19.83 -7.85
N ALA A 15 8.72 -20.28 -8.89
CA ALA A 15 8.79 -21.68 -9.30
C ALA A 15 9.74 -22.52 -8.42
N ASN A 16 10.78 -21.92 -7.83
CA ASN A 16 11.90 -22.61 -7.16
C ASN A 16 12.14 -22.09 -5.74
N ASN A 17 11.11 -21.87 -4.95
CA ASN A 17 11.18 -21.15 -3.67
C ASN A 17 11.77 -22.00 -2.53
N ASN A 18 13.07 -22.26 -2.60
CA ASN A 18 13.86 -22.95 -1.59
C ASN A 18 15.25 -22.31 -1.40
N ARG A 19 15.96 -22.70 -0.34
CA ARG A 19 17.21 -22.07 0.06
C ARG A 19 18.39 -22.45 -0.84
N GLU A 20 18.41 -23.67 -1.34
CA GLU A 20 19.48 -24.16 -2.23
C GLU A 20 19.45 -23.39 -3.54
N TRP A 21 18.30 -23.34 -4.20
CA TRP A 21 18.13 -22.58 -5.44
C TRP A 21 18.48 -21.09 -5.24
N PHE A 22 18.01 -20.47 -4.16
CA PHE A 22 18.29 -19.07 -3.90
C PHE A 22 19.79 -18.80 -3.68
N ALA A 23 20.51 -19.72 -3.04
CA ALA A 23 21.96 -19.57 -2.84
C ALA A 23 22.71 -19.59 -4.18
N GLU A 24 22.30 -20.46 -5.12
CA GLU A 24 22.87 -20.55 -6.46
C GLU A 24 22.56 -19.33 -7.34
N HIS A 25 21.35 -18.73 -7.18
CA HIS A 25 20.85 -17.59 -7.96
C HIS A 25 20.93 -16.25 -7.21
N LYS A 26 21.77 -16.17 -6.18
CA LYS A 26 21.92 -14.95 -5.37
C LYS A 26 22.38 -13.74 -6.20
N GLY A 27 23.16 -13.95 -7.24
CA GLY A 27 23.61 -12.91 -8.17
C GLY A 27 22.44 -12.26 -8.91
N GLU A 28 21.49 -13.05 -9.40
CA GLU A 28 20.29 -12.60 -10.09
C GLU A 28 19.36 -11.83 -9.12
N TYR A 29 19.22 -12.32 -7.89
CA TYR A 29 18.51 -11.58 -6.83
C TYR A 29 19.10 -10.20 -6.60
N LEU A 30 20.43 -10.08 -6.52
CA LEU A 30 21.10 -8.79 -6.28
C LEU A 30 20.90 -7.83 -7.44
N GLN A 31 20.95 -8.32 -8.68
CA GLN A 31 20.67 -7.51 -9.87
C GLN A 31 19.21 -7.04 -9.90
N ALA A 32 18.27 -7.95 -9.67
CA ALA A 32 16.84 -7.61 -9.64
C ALA A 32 16.52 -6.60 -8.52
N ARG A 33 17.12 -6.78 -7.36
CA ARG A 33 16.99 -5.87 -6.23
C ARG A 33 17.56 -4.48 -6.55
N GLU A 34 18.73 -4.40 -7.12
CA GLU A 34 19.37 -3.14 -7.52
C GLU A 34 18.51 -2.37 -8.52
N GLU A 35 17.96 -3.05 -9.54
CA GLU A 35 17.05 -2.44 -10.50
C GLU A 35 15.77 -1.94 -9.85
N PHE A 36 15.21 -2.71 -8.91
CA PHE A 36 14.06 -2.28 -8.13
C PHE A 36 14.36 -1.04 -7.28
N GLU A 37 15.50 -1.03 -6.56
CA GLU A 37 15.95 0.09 -5.74
C GLU A 37 16.09 1.37 -6.57
N LYS A 38 16.72 1.31 -7.76
CA LYS A 38 16.82 2.45 -8.71
C LYS A 38 15.45 3.00 -9.11
N GLY A 39 14.48 2.13 -9.34
CA GLY A 39 13.10 2.56 -9.63
C GLY A 39 12.44 3.26 -8.44
N MET A 40 12.62 2.71 -7.24
CA MET A 40 11.99 3.24 -6.02
C MET A 40 12.63 4.55 -5.55
N GLU A 41 13.93 4.75 -5.75
CA GLU A 41 14.57 6.07 -5.55
C GLU A 41 13.88 7.17 -6.35
N ARG A 42 13.62 6.90 -7.63
CA ARG A 42 12.90 7.85 -8.51
C ARG A 42 11.45 8.04 -8.07
N ALA A 43 10.78 6.97 -7.61
CA ALA A 43 9.42 7.03 -7.09
C ALA A 43 9.33 7.91 -5.82
N ILE A 44 10.25 7.75 -4.86
CA ILE A 44 10.32 8.58 -3.65
C ILE A 44 10.51 10.06 -4.02
N VAL A 45 11.45 10.37 -4.91
CA VAL A 45 11.66 11.74 -5.41
C VAL A 45 10.37 12.28 -6.04
N ARG A 46 9.68 11.47 -6.85
CA ARG A 46 8.46 11.90 -7.54
C ARG A 46 7.30 12.15 -6.57
N ILE A 47 7.14 11.31 -5.54
CA ILE A 47 6.16 11.52 -4.47
C ILE A 47 6.53 12.75 -3.65
N GLY A 48 7.80 12.96 -3.34
CA GLY A 48 8.30 14.12 -2.60
C GLY A 48 7.97 15.48 -3.22
N LEU A 49 7.66 15.54 -4.53
CA LEU A 49 7.24 16.78 -5.19
C LEU A 49 5.84 17.27 -4.75
N PHE A 50 4.99 16.39 -4.24
CA PHE A 50 3.65 16.73 -3.75
C PHE A 50 3.43 16.37 -2.28
N ASP A 51 4.32 15.58 -1.69
CA ASP A 51 4.32 15.23 -0.28
C ASP A 51 5.72 15.43 0.32
N ALA A 52 5.95 16.60 0.86
CA ALA A 52 7.23 16.97 1.44
C ALA A 52 7.63 16.11 2.65
N SER A 53 6.67 15.45 3.31
CA SER A 53 6.93 14.62 4.49
C SER A 53 7.79 13.39 4.18
N VAL A 54 7.79 12.92 2.92
CA VAL A 54 8.58 11.77 2.47
C VAL A 54 9.84 12.18 1.70
N ALA A 55 10.08 13.48 1.52
CA ALA A 55 11.26 13.97 0.84
C ALA A 55 12.54 13.58 1.62
N GLY A 56 13.50 13.00 0.91
CA GLY A 56 14.78 12.59 1.50
C GLY A 56 14.78 11.22 2.16
N LEU A 57 13.68 10.46 2.11
CA LEU A 57 13.69 9.05 2.51
C LEU A 57 14.60 8.23 1.60
N GLU A 58 15.32 7.28 2.18
CA GLU A 58 16.11 6.32 1.43
C GLU A 58 15.31 5.02 1.20
N VAL A 59 15.50 4.38 0.05
CA VAL A 59 14.80 3.13 -0.29
C VAL A 59 14.98 2.05 0.77
N LYS A 60 16.18 1.95 1.39
CA LYS A 60 16.45 0.98 2.45
C LYS A 60 15.50 1.08 3.65
N ASP A 61 15.00 2.29 3.94
CA ASP A 61 14.07 2.56 5.05
C ASP A 61 12.64 2.18 4.69
N CYS A 62 12.31 2.20 3.39
CA CYS A 62 10.99 1.90 2.85
C CYS A 62 10.83 0.43 2.42
N MET A 63 11.91 -0.22 1.98
CA MET A 63 11.88 -1.55 1.39
C MET A 63 11.66 -2.64 2.44
N TYR A 64 10.75 -3.57 2.15
CA TYR A 64 10.57 -4.76 2.97
C TYR A 64 11.65 -5.81 2.68
N ARG A 65 12.02 -6.59 3.72
CA ARG A 65 12.91 -7.75 3.57
C ARG A 65 12.31 -8.77 2.60
N PHE A 66 13.15 -9.44 1.83
CA PHE A 66 12.74 -10.47 0.88
C PHE A 66 12.35 -11.78 1.58
N ASN A 67 12.99 -12.10 2.69
CA ASN A 67 12.67 -13.29 3.49
C ASN A 67 11.28 -13.18 4.11
N ARG A 68 10.53 -14.29 4.05
CA ARG A 68 9.22 -14.43 4.72
C ARG A 68 9.39 -14.81 6.19
N ASP A 69 8.43 -14.41 7.00
CA ASP A 69 8.21 -15.01 8.31
C ASP A 69 7.21 -16.18 8.16
N THR A 70 7.73 -17.39 8.21
CA THR A 70 6.94 -18.60 7.95
C THR A 70 6.47 -19.30 9.22
N ARG A 71 6.71 -18.72 10.42
CA ARG A 71 6.40 -19.36 11.71
C ARG A 71 4.94 -19.75 11.81
N PHE A 72 4.02 -18.87 11.41
CA PHE A 72 2.57 -19.05 11.50
C PHE A 72 1.89 -19.27 10.14
N SER A 73 2.66 -19.40 9.05
CA SER A 73 2.13 -19.61 7.70
C SER A 73 2.03 -21.10 7.37
N PRO A 74 0.93 -21.58 6.76
CA PRO A 74 0.86 -22.91 6.17
C PRO A 74 1.90 -23.10 5.04
N ASP A 75 2.09 -22.07 4.21
CA ASP A 75 3.13 -22.04 3.18
C ASP A 75 4.49 -21.75 3.82
N LYS A 76 5.41 -22.72 3.73
CA LYS A 76 6.76 -22.66 4.31
C LYS A 76 7.82 -22.14 3.33
N SER A 77 7.43 -21.66 2.14
CA SER A 77 8.34 -21.03 1.19
C SER A 77 9.14 -19.91 1.85
N PRO A 78 10.48 -19.91 1.83
CA PRO A 78 11.29 -18.99 2.62
C PRO A 78 11.34 -17.55 2.09
N TYR A 79 11.00 -17.33 0.82
CA TYR A 79 11.11 -16.04 0.15
C TYR A 79 9.76 -15.52 -0.33
N LYS A 80 9.67 -14.19 -0.44
CA LYS A 80 8.54 -13.53 -1.10
C LYS A 80 8.64 -13.74 -2.61
N ARG A 81 7.51 -13.61 -3.30
CA ARG A 81 7.41 -13.66 -4.77
C ARG A 81 7.30 -12.26 -5.37
N HIS A 82 7.54 -11.25 -4.55
CA HIS A 82 7.40 -9.85 -4.91
C HIS A 82 8.46 -9.00 -4.24
N PHE A 83 8.73 -7.85 -4.83
CA PHE A 83 9.33 -6.73 -4.13
C PHE A 83 8.27 -5.71 -3.73
N GLY A 84 8.48 -5.04 -2.59
CA GLY A 84 7.55 -4.03 -2.11
C GLY A 84 8.25 -2.97 -1.26
N VAL A 85 7.81 -1.73 -1.41
CA VAL A 85 8.21 -0.59 -0.57
C VAL A 85 7.00 0.07 0.05
N PHE A 86 7.13 0.51 1.29
CA PHE A 86 6.16 1.35 1.98
C PHE A 86 6.83 2.68 2.31
N ILE A 87 6.46 3.70 1.57
CA ILE A 87 7.00 5.05 1.65
C ILE A 87 6.16 5.81 2.68
N ASN A 88 6.71 6.00 3.88
CA ASN A 88 6.04 6.59 5.02
C ASN A 88 7.02 7.51 5.75
N ALA A 89 6.58 8.73 6.10
CA ALA A 89 7.41 9.76 6.72
C ALA A 89 8.11 9.30 8.02
N HIS A 90 7.45 8.45 8.82
CA HIS A 90 7.97 7.93 10.09
C HIS A 90 8.55 6.50 9.93
N GLY A 91 8.74 6.06 8.68
CA GLY A 91 9.29 4.75 8.35
C GLY A 91 8.24 3.62 8.34
N LYS A 92 8.64 2.46 7.83
CA LYS A 92 7.74 1.32 7.56
C LYS A 92 7.13 0.61 8.77
N LYS A 93 7.43 1.06 9.98
CA LYS A 93 6.83 0.53 11.23
C LYS A 93 5.80 1.48 11.82
N SER A 94 5.72 2.69 11.34
CA SER A 94 4.74 3.68 11.76
C SER A 94 3.32 3.21 11.43
N LEU A 95 2.36 3.65 12.21
CA LEU A 95 0.92 3.41 11.99
C LEU A 95 0.32 4.41 11.00
N ARG A 96 1.06 5.50 10.71
CA ARG A 96 0.63 6.49 9.71
C ARG A 96 0.39 5.84 8.36
N GLY A 97 -0.53 6.38 7.62
CA GLY A 97 -0.72 6.07 6.20
C GLY A 97 0.52 6.43 5.39
N GLY A 98 0.76 5.66 4.35
CA GLY A 98 1.86 5.85 3.42
C GLY A 98 1.52 5.30 2.05
N TYR A 99 2.50 5.34 1.15
CA TYR A 99 2.37 4.87 -0.23
C TYR A 99 3.04 3.51 -0.37
N TYR A 100 2.34 2.56 -0.97
CA TYR A 100 2.85 1.21 -1.18
C TYR A 100 2.93 0.89 -2.67
N ILE A 101 4.11 0.43 -3.10
CA ILE A 101 4.36 -0.01 -4.46
C ILE A 101 4.78 -1.48 -4.40
N HIS A 102 4.07 -2.32 -5.16
CA HIS A 102 4.25 -3.77 -5.17
C HIS A 102 4.49 -4.27 -6.59
N LEU A 103 5.61 -4.95 -6.78
CA LEU A 103 5.94 -5.61 -8.04
C LEU A 103 5.91 -7.12 -7.83
N GLU A 104 4.94 -7.78 -8.44
CA GLU A 104 4.78 -9.24 -8.50
C GLU A 104 4.26 -9.59 -9.89
N PRO A 105 4.85 -10.56 -10.61
CA PRO A 105 4.36 -10.95 -11.92
C PRO A 105 2.87 -11.30 -11.92
N GLY A 106 2.08 -10.59 -12.73
CA GLY A 106 0.63 -10.75 -12.83
C GLY A 106 -0.20 -10.24 -11.64
N ASN A 107 0.45 -9.66 -10.61
CA ASN A 107 -0.22 -9.20 -9.39
C ASN A 107 0.39 -7.90 -8.84
N SER A 108 0.93 -7.06 -9.71
CA SER A 108 1.49 -5.77 -9.31
C SER A 108 0.40 -4.77 -8.94
N LEU A 109 0.67 -3.89 -7.96
CA LEU A 109 -0.32 -2.90 -7.52
C LEU A 109 0.33 -1.64 -6.94
N LEU A 110 -0.47 -0.58 -6.91
CA LEU A 110 -0.25 0.64 -6.18
C LEU A 110 -1.29 0.75 -5.06
N ALA A 111 -0.87 1.06 -3.84
CA ALA A 111 -1.77 1.26 -2.72
C ALA A 111 -1.34 2.45 -1.86
N ALA A 112 -2.27 3.01 -1.11
CA ALA A 112 -2.00 4.07 -0.16
C ALA A 112 -2.98 4.00 1.01
N GLY A 113 -2.56 4.49 2.17
CA GLY A 113 -3.42 4.56 3.34
C GLY A 113 -2.84 3.88 4.57
N THR A 114 -3.70 3.64 5.55
CA THR A 114 -3.37 3.01 6.84
C THR A 114 -3.81 1.55 6.84
N TYR A 115 -2.97 0.70 7.42
CA TYR A 115 -3.21 -0.73 7.48
C TYR A 115 -3.00 -1.25 8.91
N TRP A 116 -3.97 -2.04 9.42
CA TRP A 116 -3.90 -2.67 10.74
C TRP A 116 -3.71 -1.68 11.91
N LEU A 117 -4.60 -0.71 12.02
CA LEU A 117 -4.61 0.19 13.16
C LEU A 117 -5.05 -0.55 14.46
N PRO A 118 -4.40 -0.28 15.59
CA PRO A 118 -4.90 -0.67 16.92
C PRO A 118 -6.34 -0.17 17.12
N THR A 119 -7.14 -0.92 17.88
CA THR A 119 -8.58 -0.65 18.05
C THR A 119 -8.87 0.75 18.59
N ASN A 120 -8.06 1.26 19.52
CA ASN A 120 -8.20 2.61 20.05
C ASN A 120 -8.00 3.68 18.98
N ILE A 121 -6.98 3.58 18.15
CA ILE A 121 -6.68 4.50 17.06
C ILE A 121 -7.75 4.39 15.96
N LEU A 122 -8.14 3.16 15.60
CA LEU A 122 -9.22 2.94 14.65
C LEU A 122 -10.54 3.55 15.13
N THR A 123 -10.80 3.53 16.45
CA THR A 123 -11.98 4.17 17.04
C THR A 123 -11.87 5.69 16.97
N ALA A 124 -10.69 6.26 17.21
CA ALA A 124 -10.46 7.69 17.06
C ALA A 124 -10.67 8.14 15.60
N CYS A 125 -10.12 7.41 14.61
CA CYS A 125 -10.37 7.67 13.18
C CYS A 125 -11.87 7.62 12.83
N ARG A 126 -12.63 6.69 13.39
CA ARG A 126 -14.09 6.63 13.21
C ARG A 126 -14.81 7.83 13.80
N ASN A 127 -14.39 8.29 14.97
CA ASN A 127 -14.96 9.49 15.59
C ASN A 127 -14.65 10.73 14.75
N GLU A 128 -13.42 10.83 14.21
CA GLU A 128 -13.03 11.91 13.31
C GLU A 128 -13.88 11.93 12.04
N ILE A 129 -14.10 10.77 11.42
CA ILE A 129 -14.99 10.62 10.25
C ILE A 129 -16.40 11.10 10.59
N MET A 130 -16.94 10.73 11.76
CA MET A 130 -18.27 11.16 12.18
C MET A 130 -18.34 12.66 12.43
N GLY A 131 -17.34 13.22 13.09
CA GLY A 131 -17.25 14.65 13.41
C GLY A 131 -17.10 15.55 12.18
N ASN A 132 -16.41 15.04 11.15
CA ASN A 132 -16.05 15.76 9.92
C ASN A 132 -16.55 15.01 8.68
N ILE A 133 -17.78 14.49 8.73
CA ILE A 133 -18.32 13.58 7.70
C ILE A 133 -18.39 14.22 6.31
N ASP A 134 -18.70 15.50 6.21
CA ASP A 134 -18.77 16.19 4.92
C ASP A 134 -17.39 16.35 4.27
N ASP A 135 -16.34 16.61 5.06
CA ASP A 135 -14.97 16.68 4.57
C ASP A 135 -14.48 15.29 4.14
N TRP A 136 -14.73 14.27 4.95
CA TRP A 136 -14.44 12.88 4.60
C TRP A 136 -15.08 12.48 3.27
N ARG A 137 -16.38 12.70 3.14
CA ARG A 137 -17.11 12.38 1.91
C ARG A 137 -16.61 13.15 0.69
N ARG A 138 -16.29 14.44 0.86
CA ARG A 138 -15.72 15.26 -0.22
C ARG A 138 -14.42 14.67 -0.75
N ILE A 139 -13.63 14.02 0.09
CA ILE A 139 -12.40 13.34 -0.28
C ILE A 139 -12.69 12.01 -0.98
N VAL A 140 -13.37 11.09 -0.29
CA VAL A 140 -13.47 9.69 -0.73
C VAL A 140 -14.60 9.41 -1.72
N GLU A 141 -15.59 10.30 -1.83
CA GLU A 141 -16.66 10.23 -2.84
C GLU A 141 -16.36 11.04 -4.11
N LYS A 142 -15.23 11.74 -4.15
CA LYS A 142 -14.77 12.46 -5.33
C LYS A 142 -14.69 11.51 -6.54
N LYS A 143 -15.21 11.92 -7.68
CA LYS A 143 -15.29 11.08 -8.90
C LYS A 143 -13.94 10.48 -9.29
N SER A 144 -12.86 11.25 -9.19
CA SER A 144 -11.49 10.78 -9.48
C SER A 144 -11.03 9.71 -8.49
N PHE A 145 -11.29 9.89 -7.18
CA PHE A 145 -10.98 8.89 -6.16
C PHE A 145 -11.74 7.58 -6.41
N VAL A 146 -13.05 7.66 -6.59
CA VAL A 146 -13.90 6.48 -6.86
C VAL A 146 -13.53 5.78 -8.16
N SER A 147 -13.14 6.53 -9.19
CA SER A 147 -12.66 5.95 -10.46
C SER A 147 -11.40 5.11 -10.26
N LEU A 148 -10.48 5.56 -9.42
CA LEU A 148 -9.20 4.89 -9.17
C LEU A 148 -9.32 3.72 -8.19
N PHE A 149 -10.09 3.88 -7.10
CA PHE A 149 -10.06 2.98 -5.96
C PHE A 149 -11.42 2.32 -5.64
N GLY A 150 -12.49 2.67 -6.32
CA GLY A 150 -13.84 2.21 -5.99
C GLY A 150 -14.47 3.02 -4.85
N LYS A 151 -15.67 2.60 -4.42
CA LYS A 151 -16.36 3.23 -3.30
C LYS A 151 -15.86 2.69 -1.96
N PRO A 152 -15.97 3.49 -0.88
CA PRO A 152 -15.64 3.03 0.46
C PRO A 152 -16.38 1.76 0.84
N GLY A 153 -15.63 0.78 1.28
CA GLY A 153 -16.18 -0.51 1.65
C GLY A 153 -16.45 -1.46 0.48
N GLU A 154 -16.15 -1.08 -0.75
CA GLU A 154 -16.19 -1.94 -1.92
C GLU A 154 -14.78 -2.46 -2.25
N GLY A 155 -14.70 -3.70 -2.68
CA GLY A 155 -13.46 -4.39 -3.02
C GLY A 155 -12.96 -5.31 -1.92
N ARG A 156 -12.24 -6.34 -2.35
CA ARG A 156 -11.51 -7.28 -1.50
C ARG A 156 -10.08 -7.33 -1.97
N TRP A 157 -9.18 -7.64 -1.09
CA TRP A 157 -7.79 -7.84 -1.49
C TRP A 157 -7.72 -8.90 -2.60
N GLY A 158 -7.08 -8.53 -3.72
CA GLY A 158 -7.05 -9.36 -4.93
C GLY A 158 -8.00 -8.88 -6.05
N ASP A 159 -8.94 -7.97 -5.76
CA ASP A 159 -9.71 -7.29 -6.80
C ASP A 159 -8.84 -6.25 -7.51
N GLU A 160 -9.24 -5.86 -8.73
CA GLU A 160 -8.52 -4.87 -9.53
C GLU A 160 -8.29 -3.54 -8.80
N LYS A 161 -9.27 -3.14 -7.98
CA LYS A 161 -9.20 -1.95 -7.14
C LYS A 161 -10.10 -2.10 -5.92
N GLY A 162 -9.82 -1.31 -4.88
CA GLY A 162 -10.67 -1.29 -3.70
C GLY A 162 -10.30 -0.18 -2.72
N PHE A 163 -11.22 0.06 -1.78
CA PHE A 163 -11.02 0.94 -0.64
C PHE A 163 -11.58 0.31 0.63
N GLY A 164 -10.66 -0.01 1.57
CA GLY A 164 -10.92 -0.83 2.75
C GLY A 164 -10.84 -2.31 2.45
N MET A 165 -9.81 -2.97 2.95
CA MET A 165 -9.54 -4.41 2.68
C MET A 165 -10.45 -5.33 3.48
N GLU A 166 -10.78 -4.92 4.70
CA GLU A 166 -11.61 -5.68 5.61
C GLU A 166 -12.72 -4.83 6.23
N HIS A 167 -13.88 -5.48 6.44
CA HIS A 167 -15.06 -4.82 6.98
C HIS A 167 -15.71 -5.63 8.09
N LEU A 168 -16.26 -4.93 9.07
CA LEU A 168 -17.15 -5.52 10.06
C LEU A 168 -18.51 -5.85 9.43
N LYS A 169 -19.07 -6.98 9.80
CA LYS A 169 -20.44 -7.37 9.38
C LYS A 169 -21.51 -6.45 9.99
N THR A 170 -21.23 -5.90 11.17
CA THR A 170 -22.16 -5.05 11.94
C THR A 170 -21.48 -3.74 12.31
N CYS A 171 -22.26 -2.77 12.76
CA CYS A 171 -21.75 -1.53 13.33
C CYS A 171 -20.77 -1.81 14.46
N PRO A 172 -19.60 -1.13 14.53
CA PRO A 172 -18.68 -1.27 15.63
C PRO A 172 -19.31 -0.84 16.97
N SER A 173 -18.84 -1.42 18.07
CA SER A 173 -19.31 -1.07 19.41
C SER A 173 -19.04 0.40 19.70
N GLY A 174 -19.99 1.06 20.38
CA GLY A 174 -19.90 2.48 20.73
C GLY A 174 -20.46 3.43 19.66
N PHE A 175 -20.91 2.92 18.51
CA PHE A 175 -21.47 3.72 17.43
C PHE A 175 -22.95 3.38 17.20
N GLN A 176 -23.72 4.33 16.67
CA GLN A 176 -25.15 4.17 16.38
C GLN A 176 -25.33 3.28 15.15
N ARG A 177 -26.20 2.27 15.25
CA ARG A 177 -26.43 1.28 14.17
C ARG A 177 -27.15 1.86 12.96
N ASP A 178 -27.98 2.85 13.18
CA ASP A 178 -28.77 3.56 12.18
C ASP A 178 -28.10 4.83 11.66
N TYR A 179 -26.82 5.03 11.98
CA TYR A 179 -26.04 6.14 11.41
C TYR A 179 -25.98 6.02 9.88
N GLU A 180 -26.39 7.07 9.19
CA GLU A 180 -26.52 7.09 7.73
C GLU A 180 -25.23 6.62 7.02
N PHE A 181 -24.07 7.01 7.54
CA PHE A 181 -22.75 6.71 6.96
C PHE A 181 -22.02 5.58 7.69
N VAL A 182 -22.74 4.65 8.30
CA VAL A 182 -22.16 3.53 9.06
C VAL A 182 -21.21 2.65 8.24
N SER A 183 -21.31 2.66 6.92
CA SER A 183 -20.40 1.93 6.02
C SER A 183 -18.94 2.34 6.21
N TYR A 184 -18.65 3.62 6.41
CA TYR A 184 -17.30 4.10 6.70
C TYR A 184 -16.77 3.61 8.05
N LEU A 185 -17.66 3.49 9.05
CA LEU A 185 -17.30 3.03 10.38
C LEU A 185 -17.05 1.51 10.45
N ARG A 186 -17.63 0.76 9.50
CA ARG A 186 -17.40 -0.70 9.41
C ARG A 186 -16.04 -1.06 8.85
N MET A 187 -15.36 -0.15 8.18
CA MET A 187 -14.00 -0.39 7.67
C MET A 187 -13.04 -0.70 8.82
N LYS A 188 -12.18 -1.70 8.65
CA LYS A 188 -11.15 -2.10 9.62
C LYS A 188 -9.77 -1.51 9.29
N ASP A 189 -9.67 -0.93 8.11
CA ASP A 189 -8.52 -0.21 7.59
C ASP A 189 -8.99 0.87 6.61
N TYR A 190 -8.14 1.84 6.35
CA TYR A 190 -8.36 2.92 5.38
C TYR A 190 -7.26 2.87 4.32
N CYS A 191 -7.13 1.70 3.70
CA CYS A 191 -6.21 1.44 2.61
C CYS A 191 -6.96 1.39 1.29
N CYS A 192 -6.49 2.14 0.30
CA CYS A 192 -6.99 2.07 -1.07
C CYS A 192 -5.91 1.49 -2.00
N TRP A 193 -6.34 0.77 -3.04
CA TRP A 193 -5.41 0.16 -4.00
C TRP A 193 -6.00 0.08 -5.39
N ARG A 194 -5.09 -0.07 -6.36
CA ARG A 194 -5.40 -0.51 -7.71
C ARG A 194 -4.30 -1.42 -8.24
N SER A 195 -4.69 -2.49 -8.93
CA SER A 195 -3.78 -3.34 -9.67
C SER A 195 -3.27 -2.62 -10.92
N VAL A 196 -2.05 -2.94 -11.30
CA VAL A 196 -1.43 -2.46 -12.52
C VAL A 196 -0.85 -3.64 -13.31
N PRO A 197 -0.89 -3.62 -14.65
CA PRO A 197 -0.31 -4.69 -15.46
C PRO A 197 1.21 -4.72 -15.33
N ASP A 198 1.85 -5.84 -15.66
CA ASP A 198 3.32 -5.97 -15.62
C ASP A 198 4.02 -4.91 -16.44
N GLY A 199 3.50 -4.54 -17.61
CA GLY A 199 4.03 -3.49 -18.49
C GLY A 199 3.87 -2.07 -17.94
N PHE A 200 3.17 -1.86 -16.82
CA PHE A 200 2.99 -0.53 -16.23
C PHE A 200 4.32 0.16 -15.90
N PHE A 201 5.30 -0.60 -15.43
CA PHE A 201 6.60 -0.08 -14.99
C PHE A 201 7.63 0.07 -16.11
N GLU A 202 7.24 -0.16 -17.36
CA GLU A 202 8.11 -0.02 -18.53
C GLU A 202 8.28 1.46 -18.92
N GLY A 203 9.47 1.79 -19.42
CA GLY A 203 9.81 3.17 -19.79
C GLY A 203 9.86 4.11 -18.59
N ASP A 204 9.60 5.40 -18.80
CA ASP A 204 9.64 6.45 -17.75
C ASP A 204 8.26 6.98 -17.36
N GLY A 205 7.24 6.76 -18.16
CA GLY A 205 5.89 7.31 -17.95
C GLY A 205 5.20 6.82 -16.69
N TRP A 206 5.56 5.63 -16.19
CA TRP A 206 4.96 5.06 -14.99
C TRP A 206 5.12 5.93 -13.73
N LEU A 207 6.20 6.71 -13.65
CA LEU A 207 6.42 7.60 -12.49
C LEU A 207 5.35 8.70 -12.41
N ASP A 208 4.93 9.25 -13.55
CA ASP A 208 3.90 10.28 -13.58
C ASP A 208 2.53 9.69 -13.32
N GLU A 209 2.24 8.52 -13.86
CA GLU A 209 0.98 7.83 -13.61
C GLU A 209 0.87 7.38 -12.15
N MET A 210 1.91 6.77 -11.60
CA MET A 210 2.01 6.41 -10.18
C MET A 210 1.81 7.64 -9.29
N ALA A 211 2.52 8.74 -9.57
CA ALA A 211 2.40 9.98 -8.80
C ALA A 211 0.98 10.56 -8.85
N SER A 212 0.30 10.47 -10.01
CA SER A 212 -1.10 10.90 -10.15
C SER A 212 -2.04 10.08 -9.26
N VAL A 213 -1.87 8.75 -9.23
CA VAL A 213 -2.63 7.84 -8.37
C VAL A 213 -2.39 8.15 -6.89
N MET A 214 -1.11 8.26 -6.49
CA MET A 214 -0.73 8.52 -5.09
C MET A 214 -1.20 9.90 -4.61
N LYS A 215 -1.13 10.92 -5.47
CA LYS A 215 -1.61 12.28 -5.16
C LYS A 215 -3.11 12.31 -4.91
N GLU A 216 -3.91 11.48 -5.61
CA GLU A 216 -5.34 11.40 -5.38
C GLU A 216 -5.67 10.73 -4.04
N ALA A 217 -4.85 9.80 -3.56
CA ALA A 217 -5.01 9.16 -2.25
C ALA A 217 -4.56 10.05 -1.08
N LYS A 218 -3.67 11.02 -1.31
CA LYS A 218 -3.04 11.82 -0.25
C LYS A 218 -4.04 12.50 0.70
N PRO A 219 -5.11 13.19 0.23
CA PRO A 219 -6.05 13.84 1.15
C PRO A 219 -6.72 12.88 2.14
N MET A 220 -6.99 11.63 1.72
CA MET A 220 -7.53 10.58 2.59
C MET A 220 -6.50 10.16 3.64
N MET A 221 -5.22 10.02 3.24
CA MET A 221 -4.15 9.72 4.18
C MET A 221 -3.90 10.85 5.17
N ASP A 222 -3.87 12.11 4.71
CA ASP A 222 -3.69 13.28 5.58
C ASP A 222 -4.78 13.32 6.65
N PHE A 223 -6.06 13.15 6.26
CA PHE A 223 -7.18 13.09 7.18
C PHE A 223 -7.01 12.02 8.28
N MET A 224 -6.48 10.84 7.92
CA MET A 224 -6.21 9.79 8.90
C MET A 224 -4.95 10.06 9.72
N ASN A 225 -3.92 10.58 9.10
CA ASN A 225 -2.64 10.86 9.74
C ASN A 225 -2.75 11.93 10.82
N ASP A 226 -3.60 12.94 10.62
CA ASP A 226 -3.88 13.97 11.62
C ASP A 226 -4.37 13.35 12.94
N VAL A 227 -5.19 12.28 12.86
CA VAL A 227 -5.63 11.53 14.05
C VAL A 227 -4.53 10.64 14.60
N ILE A 228 -3.78 9.95 13.71
CA ILE A 228 -2.77 8.95 14.13
C ILE A 228 -1.61 9.62 14.85
N ASP A 229 -1.25 10.85 14.46
CA ASP A 229 -0.16 11.63 15.06
C ASP A 229 -0.36 11.91 16.55
N ASP A 230 -1.60 11.92 17.04
CA ASP A 230 -1.90 12.05 18.47
C ASP A 230 -1.52 10.79 19.28
N TYR A 231 -1.15 9.70 18.60
CA TYR A 231 -0.86 8.39 19.21
C TYR A 231 0.55 7.85 18.94
N GLU A 232 1.38 8.56 18.14
CA GLU A 232 2.79 8.20 17.83
C GLU A 232 3.88 9.14 18.47
#